data_20cb26637143073fa1f36d7c928f84de
#
_entry.id   20cb26637143073fa1f36d7c928f84de
#
_cell.length_a   1.000
_cell.length_b   1.000
_cell.length_c   1.000
_cell.angle_alpha   90.00
_cell.angle_beta   90.00
_cell.angle_gamma   90.00
#
_symmetry.space_group_name_H-M   'P 1'
#
loop_
_entity.id
_entity.type
_entity.pdbx_description
1 polymer ?
#
loop_
_entity_poly.entity_id
_entity_poly.type
_entity_poly.pdbx_seq_one_letter_code
_entity_poly.pdbx_strand_id
1 'polypeptide(L)'
;LTKEWMKVCNNQMAMCSPYSLRVLKKFGWIDNFETKRLLRPINYFKFIPYANKLNLNLLNSTLRFFLKKKYSFSESIKPYNLSVNFNTLLHSFNLKQLPENPNNYPIINRDESWLAWRLMECPYKKDIYFFEYKNSFSIVHIYFANKIKRLNILYTYSTDGSENVKLYKLITSWAINNNIDFVWAISKNKNLKNIFPKVFYRPLRFASWSSDSEVFNVLKKGFLDLQGIDSDIESAFYLE
;
A
#
# COMPACT_ATOMS: atom_id res chain seq x y z
N LEU A 1 17.86 22.51 4.91
CA LEU A 1 16.85 21.62 5.49
C LEU A 1 17.40 20.18 5.59
N THR A 2 17.83 19.54 4.49
CA THR A 2 18.34 18.15 4.50
C THR A 2 19.53 17.95 5.44
N LYS A 3 20.51 18.86 5.43
CA LYS A 3 21.67 18.79 6.35
C LYS A 3 21.26 18.91 7.82
N GLU A 4 20.25 19.70 8.14
CA GLU A 4 19.75 19.83 9.52
C GLU A 4 19.02 18.55 9.96
N TRP A 5 18.26 17.93 9.09
CA TRP A 5 17.65 16.63 9.38
C TRP A 5 18.70 15.54 9.65
N MET A 6 19.78 15.52 8.86
CA MET A 6 20.87 14.56 9.03
C MET A 6 21.61 14.73 10.37
N LYS A 7 21.54 15.90 11.01
CA LYS A 7 22.08 16.13 12.35
C LYS A 7 21.17 15.59 13.46
N VAL A 8 19.86 15.58 13.22
CA VAL A 8 18.87 15.22 14.23
C VAL A 8 18.54 13.72 14.23
N CYS A 9 18.53 13.09 13.05
CA CYS A 9 18.17 11.68 12.90
C CYS A 9 19.30 10.91 12.24
N ASN A 10 19.83 9.92 12.95
CA ASN A 10 20.93 9.09 12.49
C ASN A 10 20.56 8.17 11.32
N ASN A 11 19.29 7.80 11.22
CA ASN A 11 18.77 6.94 10.16
C ASN A 11 17.55 7.61 9.53
N GLN A 12 17.55 7.74 8.21
CA GLN A 12 16.50 8.42 7.48
C GLN A 12 16.11 7.63 6.24
N MET A 13 14.82 7.68 5.94
CA MET A 13 14.24 7.13 4.72
C MET A 13 13.30 8.15 4.11
N ALA A 14 13.32 8.27 2.79
CA ALA A 14 12.41 9.16 2.06
C ALA A 14 11.90 8.49 0.80
N MET A 15 10.62 8.72 0.52
CA MET A 15 10.06 8.41 -0.78
C MET A 15 10.30 9.61 -1.71
N CYS A 16 10.90 9.36 -2.86
CA CYS A 16 11.47 10.39 -3.70
C CYS A 16 10.87 10.43 -5.09
N SER A 17 10.65 11.64 -5.59
CA SER A 17 10.59 11.86 -7.03
C SER A 17 12.00 11.72 -7.64
N PRO A 18 12.12 11.50 -8.97
CA PRO A 18 13.42 11.47 -9.62
C PRO A 18 14.25 12.75 -9.41
N TYR A 19 13.58 13.90 -9.25
CA TYR A 19 14.24 15.17 -8.98
C TYR A 19 14.76 15.26 -7.55
N SER A 20 13.90 14.93 -6.57
CA SER A 20 14.29 14.90 -5.15
C SER A 20 15.44 13.92 -4.90
N LEU A 21 15.41 12.77 -5.56
CA LEU A 21 16.47 11.78 -5.46
C LEU A 21 17.83 12.31 -5.93
N ARG A 22 17.87 13.09 -7.02
CA ARG A 22 19.11 13.73 -7.49
C ARG A 22 19.70 14.68 -6.45
N VAL A 23 18.84 15.40 -5.77
CA VAL A 23 19.26 16.31 -4.68
C VAL A 23 19.77 15.51 -3.49
N LEU A 24 19.01 14.50 -3.04
CA LEU A 24 19.39 13.67 -1.90
C LEU A 24 20.72 12.94 -2.11
N LYS A 25 20.98 12.44 -3.33
CA LYS A 25 22.27 11.81 -3.68
C LYS A 25 23.46 12.74 -3.48
N LYS A 26 23.32 14.05 -3.69
CA LYS A 26 24.39 15.03 -3.42
C LYS A 26 24.72 15.15 -1.93
N PHE A 27 23.81 14.73 -1.05
CA PHE A 27 24.03 14.66 0.40
C PHE A 27 24.37 13.26 0.89
N GLY A 28 24.77 12.35 0.00
CA GLY A 28 25.22 11.00 0.38
C GLY A 28 24.10 9.99 0.60
N TRP A 29 22.85 10.32 0.24
CA TRP A 29 21.75 9.36 0.29
C TRP A 29 21.91 8.30 -0.80
N ILE A 30 21.54 7.07 -0.45
CA ILE A 30 21.51 5.94 -1.39
C ILE A 30 20.12 5.74 -1.97
N ASP A 31 20.11 5.38 -3.25
CA ASP A 31 18.95 4.99 -4.00
C ASP A 31 18.72 3.50 -3.76
N ASN A 32 17.83 3.15 -2.86
CA ASN A 32 17.65 1.78 -2.43
C ASN A 32 16.98 0.93 -3.50
N PHE A 33 15.88 1.40 -4.07
CA PHE A 33 15.17 0.68 -5.14
C PHE A 33 13.91 1.41 -5.61
N GLU A 34 13.39 0.90 -6.71
CA GLU A 34 12.07 1.25 -7.22
C GLU A 34 11.03 0.27 -6.67
N THR A 35 9.96 0.81 -6.11
CA THR A 35 8.76 0.02 -5.83
C THR A 35 7.67 0.36 -6.83
N LYS A 36 6.79 -0.60 -7.09
CA LYS A 36 5.73 -0.46 -8.08
C LYS A 36 4.42 -0.07 -7.40
N ARG A 37 3.75 0.91 -7.98
CA ARG A 37 2.33 1.12 -7.73
C ARG A 37 1.53 0.19 -8.63
N LEU A 38 0.88 -0.76 -8.01
CA LEU A 38 0.03 -1.75 -8.67
C LEU A 38 -1.40 -1.24 -8.69
N LEU A 39 -2.07 -1.31 -9.84
CA LEU A 39 -3.41 -0.80 -10.01
C LEU A 39 -4.33 -1.86 -10.62
N ARG A 40 -5.51 -2.00 -10.05
CA ARG A 40 -6.65 -2.72 -10.60
C ARG A 40 -7.80 -1.75 -10.85
N PRO A 41 -7.98 -1.24 -12.05
CA PRO A 41 -9.21 -0.54 -12.43
C PRO A 41 -10.40 -1.52 -12.36
N ILE A 42 -11.51 -1.07 -11.79
CA ILE A 42 -12.79 -1.78 -11.75
C ILE A 42 -13.76 -1.04 -12.67
N ASN A 43 -13.77 0.29 -12.57
CA ASN A 43 -14.54 1.15 -13.42
C ASN A 43 -13.62 1.88 -14.39
N TYR A 44 -13.34 1.24 -15.51
CA TYR A 44 -12.36 1.74 -16.48
C TYR A 44 -12.73 3.10 -17.08
N PHE A 45 -14.01 3.33 -17.32
CA PHE A 45 -14.45 4.51 -18.05
C PHE A 45 -14.48 5.80 -17.22
N LYS A 46 -14.44 5.69 -15.90
CA LYS A 46 -14.28 6.89 -15.04
C LYS A 46 -12.93 7.58 -15.21
N PHE A 47 -11.95 6.89 -15.78
CA PHE A 47 -10.60 7.42 -15.99
C PHE A 47 -10.38 7.99 -17.40
N ILE A 48 -11.36 7.82 -18.29
CA ILE A 48 -11.25 8.32 -19.66
C ILE A 48 -11.93 9.70 -19.72
N PRO A 49 -11.20 10.77 -20.02
CA PRO A 49 -11.81 12.06 -20.29
C PRO A 49 -12.88 11.89 -21.37
N TYR A 50 -14.03 12.51 -21.18
CA TYR A 50 -15.18 12.44 -22.11
C TYR A 50 -15.94 11.10 -22.16
N ALA A 51 -15.60 10.06 -21.39
CA ALA A 51 -16.34 8.80 -21.35
C ALA A 51 -17.82 8.99 -21.00
N ASN A 52 -18.14 9.97 -20.16
CA ASN A 52 -19.52 10.32 -19.82
C ASN A 52 -20.33 10.86 -21.00
N LYS A 53 -19.67 11.46 -22.00
CA LYS A 53 -20.31 11.97 -23.22
C LYS A 53 -20.65 10.86 -24.22
N LEU A 54 -19.99 9.71 -24.10
CA LEU A 54 -20.12 8.56 -25.02
C LEU A 54 -21.07 7.47 -24.52
N ASN A 55 -21.83 7.71 -23.45
CA ASN A 55 -22.79 6.74 -22.86
C ASN A 55 -22.18 5.35 -22.59
N LEU A 56 -20.93 5.31 -22.19
CA LEU A 56 -20.15 4.06 -21.97
C LEU A 56 -20.55 3.31 -20.69
N ASN A 57 -21.66 3.71 -20.04
CA ASN A 57 -22.16 3.05 -18.83
C ASN A 57 -22.51 1.57 -19.04
N LEU A 58 -23.02 1.24 -20.21
CA LEU A 58 -23.34 -0.15 -20.58
C LEU A 58 -22.07 -1.02 -20.66
N LEU A 59 -21.05 -0.52 -21.33
CA LEU A 59 -19.75 -1.21 -21.43
C LEU A 59 -19.11 -1.38 -20.06
N ASN A 60 -19.27 -0.40 -19.18
CA ASN A 60 -18.76 -0.48 -17.82
C ASN A 60 -19.47 -1.57 -17.01
N SER A 61 -20.80 -1.68 -17.15
CA SER A 61 -21.61 -2.74 -16.51
C SER A 61 -21.18 -4.11 -16.98
N THR A 62 -20.97 -4.27 -18.28
CA THR A 62 -20.53 -5.54 -18.89
C THR A 62 -19.13 -5.94 -18.39
N LEU A 63 -18.18 -5.02 -18.41
CA LEU A 63 -16.83 -5.27 -17.88
C LEU A 63 -16.86 -5.64 -16.41
N ARG A 64 -17.69 -4.95 -15.62
CA ARG A 64 -17.86 -5.24 -14.21
C ARG A 64 -18.49 -6.62 -13.98
N PHE A 65 -19.45 -7.03 -14.79
CA PHE A 65 -20.02 -8.37 -14.76
C PHE A 65 -18.93 -9.44 -14.97
N PHE A 66 -18.08 -9.29 -15.98
CA PHE A 66 -16.96 -10.19 -16.21
C PHE A 66 -15.96 -10.21 -15.05
N LEU A 67 -15.66 -9.05 -14.47
CA LEU A 67 -14.80 -8.98 -13.28
C LEU A 67 -15.45 -9.68 -12.09
N LYS A 68 -16.75 -9.52 -11.86
CA LYS A 68 -17.48 -10.24 -10.81
C LYS A 68 -17.37 -11.75 -11.01
N LYS A 69 -17.58 -12.25 -12.22
CA LYS A 69 -17.44 -13.67 -12.53
C LYS A 69 -16.03 -14.19 -12.30
N LYS A 70 -15.02 -13.42 -12.75
CA LYS A 70 -13.59 -13.77 -12.56
C LYS A 70 -13.17 -13.81 -11.10
N TYR A 71 -13.70 -12.92 -10.28
CA TYR A 71 -13.38 -12.77 -8.84
C TYR A 71 -14.53 -13.28 -7.93
N SER A 72 -15.38 -14.17 -8.45
CA SER A 72 -16.36 -14.86 -7.63
C SER A 72 -15.67 -15.94 -6.81
N PHE A 73 -15.77 -15.83 -5.49
CA PHE A 73 -15.26 -16.80 -4.53
C PHE A 73 -16.40 -17.25 -3.64
N SER A 74 -16.38 -18.50 -3.19
CA SER A 74 -17.29 -19.02 -2.18
C SER A 74 -17.08 -18.36 -0.81
N GLU A 75 -15.87 -17.89 -0.57
CA GLU A 75 -15.50 -17.20 0.66
C GLU A 75 -15.72 -15.68 0.50
N SER A 76 -16.26 -15.05 1.53
CA SER A 76 -16.45 -13.61 1.59
C SER A 76 -15.72 -13.03 2.80
N ILE A 77 -15.19 -11.84 2.64
CA ILE A 77 -14.58 -11.07 3.73
C ILE A 77 -15.35 -9.77 3.92
N LYS A 78 -15.33 -9.25 5.14
CA LYS A 78 -15.92 -7.96 5.47
C LYS A 78 -14.86 -7.02 6.01
N PRO A 79 -14.94 -5.72 5.70
CA PRO A 79 -14.08 -4.73 6.32
C PRO A 79 -14.54 -4.44 7.74
N TYR A 80 -13.59 -4.29 8.64
CA TYR A 80 -13.80 -3.77 9.99
C TYR A 80 -13.20 -2.37 10.06
N ASN A 81 -13.95 -1.40 10.59
CA ASN A 81 -13.41 -0.06 10.78
C ASN A 81 -12.30 -0.10 11.83
N LEU A 82 -11.13 0.38 11.47
CA LEU A 82 -9.95 0.25 12.29
C LEU A 82 -10.04 1.10 13.57
N SER A 83 -10.62 2.30 13.49
CA SER A 83 -10.72 3.19 14.65
C SER A 83 -11.53 2.61 15.82
N VAL A 84 -12.45 1.68 15.54
CA VAL A 84 -13.27 0.99 16.54
C VAL A 84 -12.67 -0.36 16.94
N ASN A 85 -11.96 -1.02 16.02
CA ASN A 85 -11.54 -2.41 16.16
C ASN A 85 -10.00 -2.57 16.25
N PHE A 86 -9.26 -1.50 16.56
CA PHE A 86 -7.79 -1.55 16.57
C PHE A 86 -7.27 -2.58 17.58
N ASN A 87 -7.82 -2.61 18.77
CA ASN A 87 -7.43 -3.61 19.78
C ASN A 87 -7.73 -5.04 19.32
N THR A 88 -8.84 -5.26 18.62
CA THR A 88 -9.17 -6.57 18.05
C THR A 88 -8.09 -7.00 17.05
N LEU A 89 -7.65 -6.09 16.17
CA LEU A 89 -6.55 -6.35 15.25
C LEU A 89 -5.27 -6.74 15.99
N LEU A 90 -4.90 -5.99 17.03
CA LEU A 90 -3.69 -6.27 17.82
C LEU A 90 -3.73 -7.62 18.53
N HIS A 91 -4.89 -7.99 19.05
CA HIS A 91 -5.07 -9.27 19.75
C HIS A 91 -5.14 -10.48 18.79
N SER A 92 -5.79 -10.31 17.64
CA SER A 92 -5.94 -11.39 16.65
C SER A 92 -4.62 -11.76 15.98
N PHE A 93 -3.74 -10.79 15.84
CA PHE A 93 -2.46 -10.97 15.17
C PHE A 93 -1.34 -10.63 16.15
N ASN A 94 -0.54 -11.62 16.52
CA ASN A 94 0.63 -11.42 17.35
C ASN A 94 1.70 -10.64 16.54
N LEU A 95 1.55 -9.34 16.45
CA LEU A 95 2.42 -8.45 15.67
C LEU A 95 3.87 -8.39 16.20
N LYS A 96 4.12 -8.99 17.37
CA LYS A 96 5.47 -9.09 17.96
C LYS A 96 6.37 -10.07 17.22
N GLN A 97 5.79 -10.98 16.45
CA GLN A 97 6.57 -11.91 15.63
C GLN A 97 6.79 -11.30 14.23
N LEU A 98 7.83 -10.50 14.11
CA LEU A 98 8.31 -10.11 12.80
C LEU A 98 8.77 -11.38 12.05
N PRO A 99 8.49 -11.49 10.74
CA PRO A 99 9.01 -12.60 9.97
C PRO A 99 10.54 -12.63 10.09
N GLU A 100 11.10 -13.79 10.35
CA GLU A 100 12.54 -13.97 10.34
C GLU A 100 13.11 -13.44 9.03
N ASN A 101 14.17 -12.65 9.14
CA ASN A 101 14.84 -12.08 8.00
C ASN A 101 16.13 -12.86 7.69
N PRO A 102 16.05 -13.97 6.94
CA PRO A 102 17.18 -14.86 6.71
C PRO A 102 18.32 -14.19 5.92
N ASN A 103 18.06 -13.04 5.29
CA ASN A 103 19.01 -12.37 4.40
C ASN A 103 19.60 -11.07 4.97
N ASN A 104 19.35 -10.76 6.23
CA ASN A 104 19.80 -9.50 6.87
C ASN A 104 19.46 -8.22 6.07
N TYR A 105 18.33 -8.20 5.38
CA TYR A 105 17.82 -6.97 4.79
C TYR A 105 17.20 -6.08 5.87
N PRO A 106 17.27 -4.77 5.75
CA PRO A 106 16.56 -3.88 6.67
C PRO A 106 15.06 -4.10 6.59
N ILE A 107 14.45 -4.27 7.76
CA ILE A 107 13.01 -4.42 7.93
C ILE A 107 12.50 -3.20 8.67
N ILE A 108 11.38 -2.65 8.24
CA ILE A 108 10.69 -1.61 8.99
C ILE A 108 9.97 -2.28 10.14
N ASN A 109 10.36 -1.95 11.38
CA ASN A 109 9.65 -2.42 12.55
C ASN A 109 8.30 -1.72 12.64
N ARG A 110 7.22 -2.46 12.41
CA ARG A 110 5.83 -1.99 12.53
C ARG A 110 5.20 -2.59 13.77
N ASP A 111 5.82 -2.29 14.92
CA ASP A 111 5.27 -2.72 16.21
C ASP A 111 3.94 -2.01 16.52
N GLU A 112 3.34 -2.39 17.64
CA GLU A 112 2.07 -1.85 18.10
C GLU A 112 2.09 -0.33 18.24
N SER A 113 3.16 0.21 18.82
CA SER A 113 3.32 1.66 19.04
C SER A 113 3.37 2.41 17.72
N TRP A 114 4.14 1.89 16.75
CA TRP A 114 4.24 2.47 15.43
C TRP A 114 2.92 2.42 14.67
N LEU A 115 2.22 1.28 14.72
CA LEU A 115 0.92 1.13 14.08
C LEU A 115 -0.14 2.03 14.72
N ALA A 116 -0.14 2.15 16.05
CA ALA A 116 -1.04 3.07 16.76
C ALA A 116 -0.81 4.51 16.30
N TRP A 117 0.44 4.96 16.33
CA TRP A 117 0.79 6.30 15.86
C TRP A 117 0.38 6.50 14.39
N ARG A 118 0.76 5.59 13.52
CA ARG A 118 0.57 5.73 12.06
C ARG A 118 -0.89 5.70 11.63
N LEU A 119 -1.72 4.94 12.33
CA LEU A 119 -3.10 4.66 11.93
C LEU A 119 -4.13 5.40 12.76
N MET A 120 -3.89 5.57 14.07
CA MET A 120 -4.88 6.13 14.97
C MET A 120 -4.75 7.67 15.13
N GLU A 121 -3.57 8.22 14.84
CA GLU A 121 -3.35 9.67 14.86
C GLU A 121 -3.48 10.33 13.50
N CYS A 122 -3.65 9.55 12.42
CA CYS A 122 -3.82 10.14 11.09
C CYS A 122 -5.18 10.82 10.92
N PRO A 123 -5.25 11.93 10.14
CA PRO A 123 -6.48 12.72 9.99
C PRO A 123 -7.61 11.95 9.30
N TYR A 124 -7.31 10.92 8.55
CA TYR A 124 -8.27 10.08 7.81
C TYR A 124 -8.54 8.72 8.47
N LYS A 125 -8.27 8.57 9.77
CA LYS A 125 -8.46 7.31 10.51
C LYS A 125 -9.86 6.71 10.40
N LYS A 126 -10.88 7.53 10.17
CA LYS A 126 -12.28 7.09 10.00
C LYS A 126 -12.48 6.27 8.71
N ASP A 127 -11.62 6.48 7.72
CA ASP A 127 -11.67 5.85 6.40
C ASP A 127 -10.69 4.68 6.28
N ILE A 128 -10.06 4.29 7.40
CA ILE A 128 -9.18 3.14 7.46
C ILE A 128 -9.96 1.94 7.98
N TYR A 129 -9.80 0.83 7.26
CA TYR A 129 -10.42 -0.46 7.55
C TYR A 129 -9.38 -1.56 7.52
N PHE A 130 -9.70 -2.71 8.09
CA PHE A 130 -8.93 -3.92 7.88
C PHE A 130 -9.81 -5.09 7.46
N PHE A 131 -9.21 -6.00 6.72
CA PHE A 131 -9.78 -7.26 6.29
C PHE A 131 -8.97 -8.39 6.90
N GLU A 132 -9.65 -9.42 7.38
CA GLU A 132 -9.04 -10.62 7.90
C GLU A 132 -9.33 -11.82 6.99
N TYR A 133 -8.34 -12.69 6.85
CA TYR A 133 -8.50 -13.98 6.19
C TYR A 133 -7.51 -14.98 6.81
N LYS A 134 -8.03 -15.94 7.59
CA LYS A 134 -7.22 -16.91 8.35
C LYS A 134 -6.18 -16.19 9.23
N ASN A 135 -4.89 -16.49 9.03
CA ASN A 135 -3.77 -15.90 9.76
C ASN A 135 -3.18 -14.65 9.05
N SER A 136 -3.96 -14.03 8.18
CA SER A 136 -3.54 -12.89 7.38
C SER A 136 -4.51 -11.72 7.53
N PHE A 137 -4.00 -10.51 7.48
CA PHE A 137 -4.82 -9.32 7.45
C PHE A 137 -4.28 -8.27 6.47
N SER A 138 -5.15 -7.37 6.08
CA SER A 138 -4.79 -6.22 5.26
C SER A 138 -5.44 -4.95 5.77
N ILE A 139 -4.65 -3.91 5.97
CA ILE A 139 -5.11 -2.58 6.30
C ILE A 139 -5.30 -1.81 5.01
N VAL A 140 -6.46 -1.19 4.86
CA VAL A 140 -6.85 -0.47 3.66
C VAL A 140 -7.40 0.90 4.01
N HIS A 141 -7.21 1.84 3.11
CA HIS A 141 -7.82 3.15 3.14
C HIS A 141 -8.86 3.24 2.02
N ILE A 142 -10.11 3.51 2.38
CA ILE A 142 -11.22 3.64 1.44
C ILE A 142 -11.66 5.10 1.44
N TYR A 143 -11.51 5.79 0.33
CA TYR A 143 -11.76 7.21 0.25
C TYR A 143 -12.36 7.61 -1.10
N PHE A 144 -12.94 8.80 -1.11
CA PHE A 144 -13.57 9.38 -2.27
C PHE A 144 -12.85 10.68 -2.65
N ALA A 145 -12.30 10.72 -3.85
CA ALA A 145 -11.62 11.91 -4.37
C ALA A 145 -11.94 12.07 -5.85
N ASN A 146 -12.24 13.32 -6.28
CA ASN A 146 -12.53 13.64 -7.67
C ASN A 146 -13.62 12.74 -8.29
N LYS A 147 -14.72 12.50 -7.56
CA LYS A 147 -15.83 11.62 -7.97
C LYS A 147 -15.45 10.15 -8.17
N ILE A 148 -14.29 9.73 -7.68
CA ILE A 148 -13.75 8.39 -7.81
C ILE A 148 -13.64 7.77 -6.42
N LYS A 149 -14.27 6.61 -6.21
CA LYS A 149 -14.15 5.82 -4.99
C LYS A 149 -12.95 4.88 -5.09
N ARG A 150 -12.00 5.02 -4.19
CA ARG A 150 -10.70 4.36 -4.22
C ARG A 150 -10.53 3.45 -3.02
N LEU A 151 -9.82 2.35 -3.21
CA LEU A 151 -9.32 1.49 -2.15
C LEU A 151 -7.82 1.39 -2.29
N ASN A 152 -7.10 1.89 -1.31
CA ASN A 152 -5.66 1.76 -1.22
C ASN A 152 -5.30 0.68 -0.20
N ILE A 153 -4.57 -0.35 -0.61
CA ILE A 153 -4.02 -1.35 0.31
C ILE A 153 -2.74 -0.77 0.89
N LEU A 154 -2.81 -0.38 2.16
CA LEU A 154 -1.71 0.22 2.90
C LEU A 154 -0.71 -0.82 3.37
N TYR A 155 -1.22 -1.87 4.02
CA TYR A 155 -0.39 -2.90 4.62
C TYR A 155 -1.06 -4.26 4.51
N THR A 156 -0.28 -5.29 4.24
CA THR A 156 -0.75 -6.66 4.28
C THR A 156 0.27 -7.51 5.03
N TYR A 157 -0.19 -8.18 6.05
CA TYR A 157 0.56 -9.15 6.81
C TYR A 157 0.05 -10.56 6.52
N SER A 158 0.97 -11.48 6.33
CA SER A 158 0.66 -12.89 6.15
C SER A 158 1.87 -13.73 6.51
N THR A 159 1.66 -14.82 7.21
CA THR A 159 2.68 -15.83 7.47
C THR A 159 2.91 -16.76 6.28
N ASP A 160 1.94 -16.81 5.34
CA ASP A 160 2.00 -17.60 4.12
C ASP A 160 1.77 -16.73 2.87
N GLY A 161 2.71 -16.79 1.93
CA GLY A 161 2.61 -16.06 0.67
C GLY A 161 1.39 -16.43 -0.18
N SER A 162 0.86 -17.63 -0.07
CA SER A 162 -0.36 -18.07 -0.77
C SER A 162 -1.61 -17.42 -0.18
N GLU A 163 -1.69 -17.31 1.14
CA GLU A 163 -2.77 -16.61 1.84
C GLU A 163 -2.77 -15.11 1.51
N ASN A 164 -1.58 -14.50 1.40
CA ASN A 164 -1.43 -13.13 0.97
C ASN A 164 -2.09 -12.90 -0.40
N VAL A 165 -1.76 -13.72 -1.39
CA VAL A 165 -2.35 -13.62 -2.74
C VAL A 165 -3.87 -13.82 -2.68
N LYS A 166 -4.35 -14.76 -1.87
CA LYS A 166 -5.78 -15.02 -1.69
C LYS A 166 -6.48 -13.82 -1.07
N LEU A 167 -5.90 -13.21 -0.03
CA LEU A 167 -6.44 -12.02 0.62
C LEU A 167 -6.58 -10.84 -0.36
N TYR A 168 -5.56 -10.57 -1.19
CA TYR A 168 -5.66 -9.55 -2.25
C TYR A 168 -6.80 -9.82 -3.23
N LYS A 169 -7.01 -11.09 -3.61
CA LYS A 169 -8.13 -11.47 -4.48
C LYS A 169 -9.49 -11.24 -3.81
N LEU A 170 -9.63 -11.59 -2.54
CA LEU A 170 -10.86 -11.40 -1.77
C LEU A 170 -11.17 -9.90 -1.57
N ILE A 171 -10.17 -9.09 -1.25
CA ILE A 171 -10.31 -7.62 -1.18
C ILE A 171 -10.77 -7.07 -2.54
N THR A 172 -10.18 -7.54 -3.63
CA THR A 172 -10.57 -7.12 -4.98
C THR A 172 -12.02 -7.52 -5.29
N SER A 173 -12.43 -8.73 -4.93
CA SER A 173 -13.80 -9.20 -5.05
C SER A 173 -14.77 -8.32 -4.27
N TRP A 174 -14.44 -8.03 -3.01
CA TRP A 174 -15.22 -7.13 -2.17
C TRP A 174 -15.33 -5.73 -2.81
N ALA A 175 -14.23 -5.18 -3.30
CA ALA A 175 -14.20 -3.87 -3.95
C ALA A 175 -15.11 -3.79 -5.18
N ILE A 176 -15.12 -4.86 -6.02
CA ILE A 176 -16.01 -4.96 -7.18
C ILE A 176 -17.47 -4.93 -6.74
N ASN A 177 -17.83 -5.65 -5.66
CA ASN A 177 -19.20 -5.72 -5.16
C ASN A 177 -19.68 -4.43 -4.47
N ASN A 178 -18.75 -3.63 -3.93
CA ASN A 178 -19.04 -2.42 -3.15
C ASN A 178 -18.80 -1.10 -3.92
N ASN A 179 -18.85 -1.16 -5.25
CA ASN A 179 -18.76 0.02 -6.12
C ASN A 179 -17.46 0.84 -5.94
N ILE A 180 -16.37 0.18 -5.61
CA ILE A 180 -15.03 0.79 -5.69
C ILE A 180 -14.68 0.95 -7.17
N ASP A 181 -14.11 2.09 -7.55
CA ASP A 181 -13.73 2.37 -8.94
C ASP A 181 -12.36 1.79 -9.28
N PHE A 182 -11.44 1.76 -8.32
CA PHE A 182 -10.19 1.00 -8.45
C PHE A 182 -9.56 0.62 -7.10
N VAL A 183 -8.76 -0.42 -7.14
CA VAL A 183 -7.89 -0.86 -6.05
C VAL A 183 -6.45 -0.60 -6.44
N TRP A 184 -5.65 -0.11 -5.52
CA TRP A 184 -4.22 0.04 -5.73
C TRP A 184 -3.41 -0.36 -4.49
N ALA A 185 -2.15 -0.70 -4.72
CA ALA A 185 -1.22 -1.10 -3.68
C ALA A 185 0.21 -0.70 -4.06
N ILE A 186 1.06 -0.55 -3.08
CA ILE A 186 2.51 -0.46 -3.25
C ILE A 186 3.08 -1.81 -2.83
N SER A 187 3.76 -2.50 -3.73
CA SER A 187 4.35 -3.80 -3.42
C SER A 187 5.46 -4.17 -4.39
N LYS A 188 6.44 -4.93 -3.88
CA LYS A 188 7.46 -5.62 -4.68
C LYS A 188 7.04 -7.01 -5.12
N ASN A 189 5.96 -7.55 -4.57
CA ASN A 189 5.54 -8.93 -4.80
C ASN A 189 5.14 -9.15 -6.27
N LYS A 190 5.95 -9.95 -6.98
CA LYS A 190 5.73 -10.28 -8.39
C LYS A 190 4.47 -11.09 -8.64
N ASN A 191 4.00 -11.86 -7.65
CA ASN A 191 2.82 -12.71 -7.76
C ASN A 191 1.51 -11.90 -7.84
N LEU A 192 1.54 -10.63 -7.48
CA LEU A 192 0.39 -9.74 -7.56
C LEU A 192 0.08 -9.25 -8.98
N LYS A 193 0.94 -9.49 -9.96
CA LYS A 193 0.72 -9.05 -11.36
C LYS A 193 -0.59 -9.58 -11.95
N ASN A 194 -0.99 -10.79 -11.58
CA ASN A 194 -2.25 -11.39 -12.06
C ASN A 194 -3.49 -10.73 -11.46
N ILE A 195 -3.35 -10.11 -10.30
CA ILE A 195 -4.43 -9.39 -9.62
C ILE A 195 -4.42 -7.92 -10.07
N PHE A 196 -3.24 -7.32 -10.20
CA PHE A 196 -3.04 -5.94 -10.60
C PHE A 196 -2.38 -5.86 -11.97
N PRO A 197 -3.15 -5.81 -13.07
CA PRO A 197 -2.62 -5.90 -14.44
C PRO A 197 -1.90 -4.64 -14.89
N LYS A 198 -2.10 -3.54 -14.21
CA LYS A 198 -1.49 -2.26 -14.55
C LYS A 198 -0.53 -1.79 -13.47
N VAL A 199 0.57 -1.24 -13.92
CA VAL A 199 1.58 -0.59 -13.09
C VAL A 199 1.60 0.88 -13.50
N PHE A 200 1.58 1.78 -12.53
CA PHE A 200 1.74 3.19 -12.83
C PHE A 200 3.11 3.48 -13.43
N TYR A 201 3.14 4.39 -14.41
CA TYR A 201 4.33 4.76 -15.17
C TYR A 201 5.48 5.32 -14.33
N ARG A 202 5.19 5.88 -13.17
CA ARG A 202 6.22 6.45 -12.32
C ARG A 202 6.44 5.54 -11.13
N PRO A 203 7.53 4.75 -11.15
CA PRO A 203 7.91 3.99 -9.98
C PRO A 203 8.21 4.96 -8.85
N LEU A 204 7.89 4.55 -7.63
CA LEU A 204 8.30 5.25 -6.43
C LEU A 204 9.71 4.81 -6.11
N ARG A 205 10.59 5.79 -5.90
CA ARG A 205 11.95 5.54 -5.46
C ARG A 205 12.07 5.80 -4.00
N PHE A 206 12.78 4.91 -3.32
CA PHE A 206 13.16 5.09 -1.94
C PHE A 206 14.63 5.43 -1.85
N ALA A 207 14.94 6.48 -1.10
CA ALA A 207 16.28 6.84 -0.73
C ALA A 207 16.43 6.70 0.78
N SER A 208 17.60 6.27 1.23
CA SER A 208 17.92 6.20 2.64
C SER A 208 19.31 6.74 2.92
N TRP A 209 19.50 7.12 4.16
CA TRP A 209 20.76 7.62 4.67
C TRP A 209 20.96 7.17 6.12
N SER A 210 22.20 6.91 6.51
CA SER A 210 22.60 6.66 7.88
C SER A 210 23.96 7.30 8.18
N SER A 211 24.13 7.81 9.38
CA SER A 211 25.43 8.24 9.91
C SER A 211 26.28 7.05 10.37
N ASP A 212 25.64 5.91 10.66
CA ASP A 212 26.30 4.66 11.03
C ASP A 212 26.70 3.88 9.77
N SER A 213 27.99 3.55 9.65
CA SER A 213 28.51 2.85 8.48
C SER A 213 28.00 1.42 8.33
N GLU A 214 27.73 0.71 9.42
CA GLU A 214 27.21 -0.65 9.38
C GLU A 214 25.75 -0.63 8.92
N VAL A 215 24.93 0.23 9.53
CA VAL A 215 23.56 0.46 9.12
C VAL A 215 23.50 0.93 7.66
N PHE A 216 24.37 1.84 7.26
CA PHE A 216 24.44 2.32 5.88
C PHE A 216 24.74 1.19 4.89
N ASN A 217 25.63 0.27 5.21
CA ASN A 217 25.93 -0.89 4.37
C ASN A 217 24.76 -1.88 4.29
N VAL A 218 24.00 -2.03 5.37
CA VAL A 218 22.77 -2.84 5.37
C VAL A 218 21.70 -2.16 4.52
N LEU A 219 21.51 -0.85 4.64
CA LEU A 219 20.55 -0.09 3.85
C LEU A 219 20.81 -0.17 2.34
N LYS A 220 22.09 -0.29 1.91
CA LYS A 220 22.45 -0.50 0.49
C LYS A 220 21.83 -1.77 -0.11
N LYS A 221 21.54 -2.78 0.69
CA LYS A 221 20.89 -4.02 0.24
C LYS A 221 19.40 -3.82 -0.09
N GLY A 222 18.80 -2.68 0.29
CA GLY A 222 17.41 -2.37 0.11
C GLY A 222 16.52 -2.91 1.24
N PHE A 223 15.24 -2.60 1.20
CA PHE A 223 14.25 -3.03 2.19
C PHE A 223 13.51 -4.29 1.74
N LEU A 224 13.32 -5.24 2.66
CA LEU A 224 12.63 -6.49 2.36
C LEU A 224 11.15 -6.25 2.03
N ASP A 225 10.46 -5.47 2.85
CA ASP A 225 9.01 -5.30 2.78
C ASP A 225 8.59 -3.83 2.95
N LEU A 226 8.67 -3.07 1.85
CA LEU A 226 8.09 -1.74 1.77
C LEU A 226 6.68 -1.81 1.22
N GLN A 227 5.74 -1.21 1.95
CA GLN A 227 4.32 -1.20 1.61
C GLN A 227 3.75 0.23 1.63
N GLY A 228 2.48 0.37 1.26
CA GLY A 228 1.83 1.67 1.19
C GLY A 228 1.82 2.44 2.51
N ILE A 229 1.75 1.72 3.63
CA ILE A 229 1.73 2.31 4.98
C ILE A 229 3.02 3.06 5.33
N ASP A 230 4.13 2.73 4.68
CA ASP A 230 5.43 3.37 4.89
C ASP A 230 5.57 4.69 4.10
N SER A 231 4.51 5.11 3.43
CA SER A 231 4.50 6.29 2.59
C SER A 231 3.37 7.23 2.96
N ASP A 232 3.56 8.52 2.74
CA ASP A 232 2.52 9.54 2.92
C ASP A 232 1.70 9.79 1.65
N ILE A 233 1.81 8.90 0.65
CA ILE A 233 1.12 9.06 -0.63
C ILE A 233 -0.39 9.11 -0.47
N GLU A 234 -0.93 8.38 0.50
CA GLU A 234 -2.34 8.41 0.80
C GLU A 234 -2.83 9.79 1.27
N SER A 235 -1.98 10.58 1.93
CA SER A 235 -2.32 11.94 2.37
C SER A 235 -2.34 12.94 1.22
N ALA A 236 -1.57 12.71 0.16
CA ALA A 236 -1.50 13.61 -0.99
C ALA A 236 -2.83 13.73 -1.76
N PHE A 237 -3.75 12.79 -1.56
CA PHE A 237 -5.06 12.81 -2.22
C PHE A 237 -6.15 13.57 -1.46
N TYR A 238 -5.86 14.03 -0.25
CA TYR A 238 -6.76 14.88 0.54
C TYR A 238 -6.52 16.37 0.32
N LEU A 239 -5.43 16.73 -0.33
CA LEU A 239 -5.03 18.12 -0.58
C LEU A 239 -5.51 18.67 -1.93
N GLU A 240 -6.19 17.85 -2.72
CA GLU A 240 -6.83 18.22 -3.99
C GLU A 240 -8.37 18.25 -3.85
#